data_0a6f908a0a7c9b29f92059ea7d191a20
#
_entry.id   0a6f908a0a7c9b29f92059ea7d191a20
#
_cell.length_a   1.000
_cell.length_b   1.000
_cell.length_c   1.000
_cell.angle_alpha   90.00
_cell.angle_beta   90.00
_cell.angle_gamma   90.00
#
_symmetry.space_group_name_H-M   'P 1'
#
loop_
_entity.id
_entity.type
_entity.pdbx_description
1 polymer ?
#
loop_
_entity_poly.entity_id
_entity_poly.type
_entity_poly.pdbx_seq_one_letter_code
_entity_poly.pdbx_strand_id
1 'polypeptide(L)'
;MFLNHTITALSSGMASLVAPIPLLATVEAENSPIVMSGVLLSLVVIYIASKIGAEVALKFDFPPVLGELVAGVIIGISALHLIVFPGSGLSASDSGIMTVLQSINHLSPAALTSVFESQSEVISVLAELGVIILLFEIGLESDLKQLKQVGIQATVVACVGVAVPFAAGTAGLMIIFHTAAIPAIFAGAALTATSIGITSKVLSDLGQLNSKEGQIIVGAAVIDDVLGIIVLAVVASLAKTGEIDVVNVIYLIVSATIFLLGSILLGGIFDKTFSAVVIQLKTRGNIIIPAFIFAYFMAFLGNAIHLEAILGAFAAGLVLDESDARNDLDEMVKPIADLFVPIFFVTVGARADLGVLNPTVPDNRAGLLIAVFLIVVAILGKIVTGWVVFGQPGINRLAIGVGMIPRGEVGLVFAGIGSASGVLDKPLEVSIIIMVILTTFLAPPFLRIAFGDTVVPPATGELSSEKIV
;
A
#
# COMPACT_ATOMS: atom_id res chain seq x y z
N MET A 1 -49.16 31.74 -8.03
CA MET A 1 -49.60 30.55 -8.77
C MET A 1 -48.42 29.76 -9.37
N PHE A 2 -47.20 30.32 -9.44
CA PHE A 2 -46.00 29.63 -9.99
C PHE A 2 -45.24 28.79 -8.97
N LEU A 3 -45.40 29.00 -7.67
CA LEU A 3 -44.66 28.28 -6.62
C LEU A 3 -45.20 26.86 -6.34
N ASN A 4 -46.49 26.60 -6.60
CA ASN A 4 -47.11 25.29 -6.35
C ASN A 4 -46.83 24.26 -7.46
N HIS A 5 -46.50 24.68 -8.68
CA HIS A 5 -46.16 23.76 -9.76
C HIS A 5 -44.72 23.22 -9.67
N THR A 6 -43.81 23.97 -9.06
CA THR A 6 -42.41 23.55 -8.89
C THR A 6 -42.24 22.54 -7.76
N ILE A 7 -43.06 22.66 -6.70
CA ILE A 7 -43.00 21.70 -5.56
C ILE A 7 -43.61 20.34 -5.95
N THR A 8 -44.67 20.34 -6.79
CA THR A 8 -45.28 19.08 -7.27
C THR A 8 -44.40 18.35 -8.29
N ALA A 9 -43.63 19.07 -9.10
CA ALA A 9 -42.67 18.45 -10.04
C ALA A 9 -41.42 17.86 -9.33
N LEU A 10 -40.97 18.46 -8.25
CA LEU A 10 -39.90 17.95 -7.42
C LEU A 10 -40.32 16.71 -6.59
N SER A 11 -41.60 16.69 -6.10
CA SER A 11 -42.11 15.54 -5.35
C SER A 11 -42.39 14.30 -6.24
N SER A 12 -42.80 14.50 -7.50
CA SER A 12 -42.98 13.39 -8.45
C SER A 12 -41.68 12.86 -9.04
N GLY A 13 -40.63 13.69 -9.18
CA GLY A 13 -39.30 13.28 -9.61
C GLY A 13 -38.53 12.49 -8.51
N MET A 14 -38.76 12.81 -7.24
CA MET A 14 -38.16 12.03 -6.14
C MET A 14 -38.89 10.73 -5.85
N ALA A 15 -40.17 10.60 -6.19
CA ALA A 15 -40.92 9.34 -6.00
C ALA A 15 -40.55 8.25 -7.02
N SER A 16 -39.96 8.61 -8.17
CA SER A 16 -39.52 7.65 -9.18
C SER A 16 -38.06 7.17 -9.01
N LEU A 17 -37.28 7.77 -8.07
CA LEU A 17 -35.92 7.39 -7.71
C LEU A 17 -35.86 6.42 -6.51
N VAL A 18 -37.01 6.16 -5.88
CA VAL A 18 -37.14 5.13 -4.85
C VAL A 18 -37.82 3.92 -5.47
N ALA A 19 -37.12 3.27 -6.39
CA ALA A 19 -37.42 1.88 -6.73
C ALA A 19 -37.08 1.01 -5.50
N PRO A 20 -37.84 -0.07 -5.23
CA PRO A 20 -37.77 -0.74 -3.95
C PRO A 20 -36.41 -1.39 -3.74
N ILE A 21 -35.67 -0.89 -2.76
CA ILE A 21 -34.54 -1.55 -2.15
C ILE A 21 -35.01 -2.26 -0.84
N PRO A 22 -35.96 -3.18 -0.82
CA PRO A 22 -36.24 -3.94 0.38
C PRO A 22 -35.59 -5.35 0.35
N LEU A 23 -35.28 -5.89 -0.83
CA LEU A 23 -34.78 -7.28 -0.90
C LEU A 23 -33.28 -7.39 -0.64
N LEU A 24 -32.47 -6.47 -1.16
CA LEU A 24 -31.02 -6.44 -0.93
C LEU A 24 -30.71 -6.06 0.53
N ALA A 25 -31.34 -5.02 1.06
CA ALA A 25 -31.14 -4.57 2.44
C ALA A 25 -31.58 -5.61 3.49
N THR A 26 -32.60 -6.42 3.20
CA THR A 26 -33.03 -7.51 4.10
C THR A 26 -32.09 -8.72 4.04
N VAL A 27 -31.54 -9.05 2.86
CA VAL A 27 -30.56 -10.13 2.68
C VAL A 27 -29.23 -9.75 3.34
N GLU A 28 -28.80 -8.50 3.24
CA GLU A 28 -27.59 -7.99 3.91
C GLU A 28 -27.74 -8.00 5.44
N ALA A 29 -28.87 -7.58 5.98
CA ALA A 29 -29.11 -7.59 7.41
C ALA A 29 -29.20 -9.02 8.00
N GLU A 30 -29.76 -9.95 7.26
CA GLU A 30 -29.89 -11.36 7.68
C GLU A 30 -28.53 -12.09 7.66
N ASN A 31 -27.60 -11.70 6.77
CA ASN A 31 -26.29 -12.31 6.64
C ASN A 31 -25.19 -11.66 7.53
N SER A 32 -25.48 -10.56 8.21
CA SER A 32 -24.50 -9.83 9.04
C SER A 32 -23.75 -10.70 10.07
N PRO A 33 -24.40 -11.62 10.82
CA PRO A 33 -23.69 -12.53 11.74
C PRO A 33 -22.75 -13.50 11.03
N ILE A 34 -23.10 -13.92 9.80
CA ILE A 34 -22.29 -14.83 9.00
C ILE A 34 -21.08 -14.11 8.42
N VAL A 35 -21.25 -12.85 7.96
CA VAL A 35 -20.14 -11.99 7.54
C VAL A 35 -19.13 -11.82 8.68
N MET A 36 -19.60 -11.52 9.91
CA MET A 36 -18.72 -11.41 11.06
C MET A 36 -17.97 -12.72 11.34
N SER A 37 -18.65 -13.87 11.24
CA SER A 37 -18.01 -15.18 11.40
C SER A 37 -16.93 -15.42 10.33
N GLY A 38 -17.17 -14.99 9.09
CA GLY A 38 -16.20 -15.05 7.99
C GLY A 38 -14.99 -14.16 8.26
N VAL A 39 -15.21 -12.92 8.70
CA VAL A 39 -14.14 -11.99 9.08
C VAL A 39 -13.28 -12.56 10.21
N LEU A 40 -13.90 -13.06 11.29
CA LEU A 40 -13.18 -13.65 12.42
C LEU A 40 -12.34 -14.86 11.99
N LEU A 41 -12.89 -15.75 11.17
CA LEU A 41 -12.15 -16.90 10.65
C LEU A 41 -11.00 -16.47 9.73
N SER A 42 -11.22 -15.47 8.90
CA SER A 42 -10.16 -14.88 8.05
C SER A 42 -9.02 -14.31 8.89
N LEU A 43 -9.32 -13.56 9.96
CA LEU A 43 -8.31 -13.02 10.86
C LEU A 43 -7.52 -14.13 11.55
N VAL A 44 -8.17 -15.22 11.99
CA VAL A 44 -7.47 -16.39 12.55
C VAL A 44 -6.48 -16.97 11.54
N VAL A 45 -6.90 -17.17 10.29
CA VAL A 45 -6.05 -17.70 9.21
C VAL A 45 -4.90 -16.75 8.91
N ILE A 46 -5.17 -15.44 8.81
CA ILE A 46 -4.17 -14.40 8.56
C ILE A 46 -3.10 -14.39 9.66
N TYR A 47 -3.50 -14.37 10.95
CA TYR A 47 -2.53 -14.31 12.04
C TYR A 47 -1.70 -15.59 12.17
N ILE A 48 -2.29 -16.75 11.96
CA ILE A 48 -1.54 -18.02 11.95
C ILE A 48 -0.53 -18.00 10.79
N ALA A 49 -0.95 -17.61 9.60
CA ALA A 49 -0.09 -17.55 8.42
C ALA A 49 1.04 -16.52 8.60
N SER A 50 0.73 -15.32 9.10
CA SER A 50 1.71 -14.27 9.39
C SER A 50 2.78 -14.77 10.37
N LYS A 51 2.38 -15.31 11.52
CA LYS A 51 3.33 -15.79 12.54
C LYS A 51 4.21 -16.93 12.03
N ILE A 52 3.63 -17.92 11.37
CA ILE A 52 4.40 -19.02 10.77
C ILE A 52 5.37 -18.49 9.71
N GLY A 53 4.89 -17.62 8.81
CA GLY A 53 5.71 -17.04 7.74
C GLY A 53 6.87 -16.22 8.29
N ALA A 54 6.61 -15.32 9.22
CA ALA A 54 7.62 -14.47 9.86
C ALA A 54 8.70 -15.32 10.56
N GLU A 55 8.32 -16.33 11.37
CA GLU A 55 9.24 -17.22 12.05
C GLU A 55 10.09 -18.06 11.07
N VAL A 56 9.48 -18.50 9.96
CA VAL A 56 10.22 -19.20 8.90
C VAL A 56 11.23 -18.27 8.22
N ALA A 57 10.84 -17.03 7.89
CA ALA A 57 11.76 -16.06 7.29
C ALA A 57 12.96 -15.78 8.20
N LEU A 58 12.74 -15.59 9.50
CA LEU A 58 13.80 -15.37 10.50
C LEU A 58 14.80 -16.54 10.58
N LYS A 59 14.34 -17.80 10.42
CA LYS A 59 15.24 -18.98 10.40
C LYS A 59 16.19 -18.98 9.22
N PHE A 60 15.83 -18.30 8.13
CA PHE A 60 16.67 -18.11 6.95
C PHE A 60 17.33 -16.72 6.94
N ASP A 61 17.29 -16.04 8.06
CA ASP A 61 17.81 -14.69 8.21
C ASP A 61 17.19 -13.66 7.24
N PHE A 62 15.93 -13.81 6.83
CA PHE A 62 15.19 -12.83 6.04
C PHE A 62 14.32 -11.94 6.93
N PRO A 63 13.99 -10.71 6.47
CA PRO A 63 13.05 -9.87 7.18
C PRO A 63 11.69 -10.57 7.38
N PRO A 64 11.04 -10.43 8.56
CA PRO A 64 9.75 -11.04 8.87
C PRO A 64 8.67 -10.74 7.83
N VAL A 65 8.64 -9.51 7.32
CA VAL A 65 7.68 -9.08 6.30
C VAL A 65 7.71 -9.93 5.04
N LEU A 66 8.86 -10.43 4.64
CA LEU A 66 8.96 -11.36 3.49
C LEU A 66 8.21 -12.67 3.78
N GLY A 67 8.33 -13.18 5.00
CA GLY A 67 7.61 -14.38 5.43
C GLY A 67 6.10 -14.17 5.44
N GLU A 68 5.63 -13.01 5.87
CA GLU A 68 4.21 -12.64 5.87
C GLU A 68 3.64 -12.57 4.45
N LEU A 69 4.37 -11.93 3.52
CA LEU A 69 4.01 -11.87 2.11
C LEU A 69 3.92 -13.27 1.49
N VAL A 70 4.94 -14.12 1.71
CA VAL A 70 4.97 -15.50 1.19
C VAL A 70 3.85 -16.36 1.80
N ALA A 71 3.60 -16.23 3.11
CA ALA A 71 2.50 -16.90 3.76
C ALA A 71 1.15 -16.47 3.18
N GLY A 72 0.99 -15.17 2.86
CA GLY A 72 -0.16 -14.64 2.13
C GLY A 72 -0.37 -15.34 0.79
N VAL A 73 0.68 -15.47 -0.03
CA VAL A 73 0.62 -16.21 -1.32
C VAL A 73 0.14 -17.64 -1.12
N ILE A 74 0.64 -18.32 -0.07
CA ILE A 74 0.29 -19.71 0.21
C ILE A 74 -1.19 -19.86 0.57
N ILE A 75 -1.73 -19.00 1.44
CA ILE A 75 -3.14 -19.07 1.86
C ILE A 75 -4.11 -18.40 0.88
N GLY A 76 -3.57 -17.59 -0.05
CA GLY A 76 -4.30 -16.79 -1.03
C GLY A 76 -4.69 -17.54 -2.29
N ILE A 77 -4.89 -16.74 -3.34
CA ILE A 77 -5.40 -17.19 -4.66
C ILE A 77 -4.42 -18.09 -5.42
N SER A 78 -3.15 -18.14 -5.01
CA SER A 78 -2.11 -18.89 -5.71
C SER A 78 -1.97 -20.35 -5.30
N ALA A 79 -2.40 -20.74 -4.09
CA ALA A 79 -2.16 -22.09 -3.60
C ALA A 79 -3.35 -22.71 -2.84
N LEU A 80 -3.61 -22.31 -1.60
CA LEU A 80 -4.62 -22.99 -0.76
C LEU A 80 -6.03 -22.43 -0.93
N HIS A 81 -6.20 -21.29 -1.58
CA HIS A 81 -7.50 -20.60 -1.77
C HIS A 81 -8.30 -20.42 -0.47
N LEU A 82 -7.62 -20.33 0.69
CA LEU A 82 -8.32 -20.11 1.96
C LEU A 82 -8.92 -18.70 2.00
N ILE A 83 -8.12 -17.68 1.60
CA ILE A 83 -8.55 -16.30 1.48
C ILE A 83 -8.49 -15.89 0.00
N VAL A 84 -9.67 -15.60 -0.55
CA VAL A 84 -9.85 -15.16 -1.92
C VAL A 84 -10.52 -13.81 -1.91
N PHE A 85 -10.26 -12.99 -2.91
CA PHE A 85 -10.85 -11.66 -3.05
C PHE A 85 -11.64 -11.54 -4.36
N PRO A 86 -12.71 -10.73 -4.40
CA PRO A 86 -13.43 -10.41 -5.63
C PRO A 86 -12.48 -9.84 -6.71
N GLY A 87 -12.73 -10.17 -7.97
CA GLY A 87 -11.88 -9.72 -9.08
C GLY A 87 -10.63 -10.56 -9.35
N SER A 88 -10.34 -11.57 -8.54
CA SER A 88 -9.21 -12.50 -8.74
C SER A 88 -9.44 -13.57 -9.81
N GLY A 89 -10.60 -13.59 -10.47
CA GLY A 89 -11.00 -14.67 -11.36
C GLY A 89 -11.57 -15.90 -10.65
N LEU A 90 -11.51 -15.96 -9.33
CA LEU A 90 -12.10 -16.99 -8.49
C LEU A 90 -13.44 -16.50 -7.92
N SER A 91 -14.33 -17.44 -7.64
CA SER A 91 -15.66 -17.21 -7.08
C SER A 91 -15.72 -17.49 -5.58
N ALA A 92 -16.84 -17.14 -4.93
CA ALA A 92 -17.06 -17.44 -3.52
C ALA A 92 -16.92 -18.94 -3.20
N SER A 93 -17.33 -19.82 -4.12
CA SER A 93 -17.22 -21.29 -3.93
C SER A 93 -15.79 -21.82 -3.96
N ASP A 94 -14.86 -21.07 -4.50
CA ASP A 94 -13.43 -21.45 -4.56
C ASP A 94 -12.69 -21.10 -3.26
N SER A 95 -13.29 -20.25 -2.39
CA SER A 95 -12.72 -19.89 -1.09
C SER A 95 -12.94 -21.00 -0.05
N GLY A 96 -11.86 -21.46 0.59
CA GLY A 96 -11.93 -22.42 1.67
C GLY A 96 -12.76 -21.93 2.85
N ILE A 97 -12.62 -20.64 3.22
CA ILE A 97 -13.44 -20.04 4.30
C ILE A 97 -14.92 -20.02 3.91
N MET A 98 -15.25 -19.64 2.68
CA MET A 98 -16.64 -19.63 2.21
C MET A 98 -17.22 -21.05 2.18
N THR A 99 -16.43 -22.05 1.79
CA THR A 99 -16.84 -23.47 1.82
C THR A 99 -17.19 -23.93 3.24
N VAL A 100 -16.40 -23.56 4.24
CA VAL A 100 -16.68 -23.83 5.65
C VAL A 100 -17.98 -23.14 6.09
N LEU A 101 -18.16 -21.85 5.81
CA LEU A 101 -19.36 -21.11 6.18
C LEU A 101 -20.61 -21.67 5.50
N GLN A 102 -20.51 -22.07 4.24
CA GLN A 102 -21.61 -22.68 3.50
C GLN A 102 -22.03 -24.02 4.12
N SER A 103 -21.06 -24.85 4.54
CA SER A 103 -21.36 -26.16 5.16
C SER A 103 -22.04 -26.02 6.51
N ILE A 104 -21.73 -24.95 7.27
CA ILE A 104 -22.32 -24.72 8.60
C ILE A 104 -23.71 -24.07 8.50
N ASN A 105 -23.86 -23.07 7.59
CA ASN A 105 -25.07 -22.23 7.55
C ASN A 105 -26.00 -22.57 6.37
N HIS A 106 -25.67 -23.54 5.52
CA HIS A 106 -26.47 -23.95 4.36
C HIS A 106 -26.89 -22.78 3.46
N LEU A 107 -25.94 -21.86 3.16
CA LEU A 107 -26.19 -20.64 2.39
C LEU A 107 -26.60 -20.94 0.96
N SER A 108 -27.55 -20.17 0.44
CA SER A 108 -27.85 -20.16 -0.98
C SER A 108 -26.66 -19.55 -1.76
N PRO A 109 -26.50 -19.84 -3.08
CA PRO A 109 -25.42 -19.28 -3.88
C PRO A 109 -25.38 -17.74 -3.86
N ALA A 110 -26.53 -17.09 -3.88
CA ALA A 110 -26.61 -15.62 -3.83
C ALA A 110 -26.17 -15.07 -2.45
N ALA A 111 -26.61 -15.70 -1.36
CA ALA A 111 -26.19 -15.34 0.00
C ALA A 111 -24.68 -15.57 0.19
N LEU A 112 -24.14 -16.66 -0.34
CA LEU A 112 -22.71 -16.96 -0.28
C LEU A 112 -21.88 -15.87 -0.98
N THR A 113 -22.30 -15.40 -2.17
CA THR A 113 -21.64 -14.33 -2.90
C THR A 113 -21.69 -13.01 -2.12
N SER A 114 -22.86 -12.64 -1.57
CA SER A 114 -23.00 -11.43 -0.76
C SER A 114 -22.12 -11.46 0.50
N VAL A 115 -22.08 -12.60 1.22
CA VAL A 115 -21.19 -12.80 2.38
C VAL A 115 -19.73 -12.68 1.97
N PHE A 116 -19.34 -13.28 0.85
CA PHE A 116 -17.98 -13.23 0.30
C PHE A 116 -17.54 -11.81 -0.01
N GLU A 117 -18.38 -11.03 -0.71
CA GLU A 117 -18.07 -9.64 -1.05
C GLU A 117 -17.93 -8.78 0.20
N SER A 118 -18.91 -8.84 1.12
CA SER A 118 -18.90 -8.05 2.35
C SER A 118 -17.73 -8.41 3.28
N GLN A 119 -17.42 -9.70 3.45
CA GLN A 119 -16.28 -10.16 4.24
C GLN A 119 -14.95 -9.67 3.63
N SER A 120 -14.80 -9.78 2.30
CA SER A 120 -13.61 -9.36 1.59
C SER A 120 -13.39 -7.85 1.69
N GLU A 121 -14.48 -7.06 1.67
CA GLU A 121 -14.43 -5.61 1.87
C GLU A 121 -13.95 -5.27 3.28
N VAL A 122 -14.49 -5.91 4.32
CA VAL A 122 -14.06 -5.69 5.71
C VAL A 122 -12.56 -6.02 5.88
N ILE A 123 -12.10 -7.16 5.36
CA ILE A 123 -10.68 -7.52 5.42
C ILE A 123 -9.81 -6.50 4.68
N SER A 124 -10.27 -5.98 3.53
CA SER A 124 -9.56 -4.94 2.78
C SER A 124 -9.44 -3.64 3.58
N VAL A 125 -10.53 -3.20 4.22
CA VAL A 125 -10.52 -2.01 5.09
C VAL A 125 -9.57 -2.20 6.28
N LEU A 126 -9.56 -3.38 6.91
CA LEU A 126 -8.62 -3.68 8.00
C LEU A 126 -7.16 -3.69 7.52
N ALA A 127 -6.90 -4.16 6.31
CA ALA A 127 -5.56 -4.11 5.70
C ALA A 127 -5.13 -2.66 5.41
N GLU A 128 -6.03 -1.82 4.90
CA GLU A 128 -5.77 -0.38 4.70
C GLU A 128 -5.50 0.34 6.03
N LEU A 129 -6.26 0.05 7.08
CA LEU A 129 -5.97 0.55 8.42
C LEU A 129 -4.59 0.07 8.91
N GLY A 130 -4.21 -1.17 8.59
CA GLY A 130 -2.90 -1.71 8.92
C GLY A 130 -1.76 -0.90 8.32
N VAL A 131 -1.83 -0.54 7.04
CA VAL A 131 -0.79 0.28 6.40
C VAL A 131 -0.81 1.74 6.87
N ILE A 132 -1.98 2.29 7.18
CA ILE A 132 -2.09 3.64 7.79
C ILE A 132 -1.38 3.66 9.15
N ILE A 133 -1.61 2.66 10.00
CA ILE A 133 -0.96 2.53 11.31
C ILE A 133 0.55 2.31 11.15
N LEU A 134 0.96 1.48 10.21
CA LEU A 134 2.37 1.26 9.88
C LEU A 134 3.06 2.57 9.51
N LEU A 135 2.47 3.36 8.61
CA LEU A 135 3.09 4.61 8.17
C LEU A 135 3.09 5.67 9.26
N PHE A 136 2.11 5.65 10.15
CA PHE A 136 2.13 6.49 11.35
C PHE A 136 3.27 6.09 12.29
N GLU A 137 3.47 4.80 12.57
CA GLU A 137 4.60 4.26 13.35
C GLU A 137 5.95 4.64 12.72
N ILE A 138 6.12 4.39 11.43
CA ILE A 138 7.32 4.76 10.67
C ILE A 138 7.59 6.27 10.73
N GLY A 139 6.52 7.09 10.69
CA GLY A 139 6.61 8.53 10.85
C GLY A 139 7.13 8.92 12.24
N LEU A 140 6.67 8.27 13.30
CA LEU A 140 7.14 8.46 14.68
C LEU A 140 8.59 8.01 14.89
N GLU A 141 8.99 6.91 14.23
CA GLU A 141 10.36 6.39 14.29
C GLU A 141 11.33 7.21 13.45
N SER A 142 10.86 7.95 12.44
CA SER A 142 11.69 8.74 11.52
C SER A 142 12.15 10.04 12.19
N ASP A 143 13.41 10.46 11.91
CA ASP A 143 13.96 11.73 12.40
C ASP A 143 13.64 12.87 11.40
N LEU A 144 12.67 13.72 11.73
CA LEU A 144 12.27 14.87 10.91
C LEU A 144 13.45 15.82 10.59
N LYS A 145 14.42 15.97 11.52
CA LYS A 145 15.57 16.84 11.29
C LYS A 145 16.53 16.24 10.25
N GLN A 146 16.78 14.93 10.35
CA GLN A 146 17.58 14.22 9.36
C GLN A 146 16.88 14.21 8.00
N LEU A 147 15.56 13.95 7.97
CA LEU A 147 14.78 13.98 6.73
C LEU A 147 14.85 15.35 6.03
N LYS A 148 14.78 16.46 6.78
CA LYS A 148 14.97 17.80 6.23
C LYS A 148 16.40 18.00 5.66
N GLN A 149 17.43 17.42 6.28
CA GLN A 149 18.81 17.53 5.79
C GLN A 149 19.05 16.76 4.50
N VAL A 150 18.39 15.63 4.29
CA VAL A 150 18.51 14.79 3.09
C VAL A 150 17.44 15.09 2.03
N GLY A 151 16.57 16.07 2.26
CA GLY A 151 15.39 16.33 1.42
C GLY A 151 15.73 16.58 -0.06
N ILE A 152 16.83 17.26 -0.36
CA ILE A 152 17.26 17.48 -1.74
C ILE A 152 17.70 16.17 -2.38
N GLN A 153 18.47 15.32 -1.66
CA GLN A 153 18.89 14.02 -2.15
C GLN A 153 17.68 13.11 -2.38
N ALA A 154 16.73 13.07 -1.44
CA ALA A 154 15.49 12.35 -1.56
C ALA A 154 14.67 12.80 -2.78
N THR A 155 14.55 14.10 -3.01
CA THR A 155 13.88 14.66 -4.20
C THR A 155 14.54 14.23 -5.50
N VAL A 156 15.87 14.31 -5.59
CA VAL A 156 16.59 13.88 -6.80
C VAL A 156 16.46 12.37 -7.03
N VAL A 157 16.54 11.56 -5.97
CA VAL A 157 16.32 10.10 -6.01
C VAL A 157 14.92 9.79 -6.52
N ALA A 158 13.88 10.45 -6.00
CA ALA A 158 12.49 10.27 -6.44
C ALA A 158 12.30 10.66 -7.91
N CYS A 159 12.74 11.86 -8.30
CA CYS A 159 12.61 12.34 -9.70
C CYS A 159 13.29 11.41 -10.71
N VAL A 160 14.52 10.96 -10.42
CA VAL A 160 15.23 10.01 -11.27
C VAL A 160 14.59 8.63 -11.21
N GLY A 161 14.11 8.22 -10.04
CA GLY A 161 13.40 6.96 -9.80
C GLY A 161 12.05 6.86 -10.53
N VAL A 162 11.43 7.97 -10.87
CA VAL A 162 10.27 8.04 -11.76
C VAL A 162 10.72 8.12 -13.22
N ALA A 163 11.58 9.07 -13.55
CA ALA A 163 11.92 9.39 -14.94
C ALA A 163 12.63 8.24 -15.67
N VAL A 164 13.61 7.60 -15.03
CA VAL A 164 14.43 6.56 -15.67
C VAL A 164 13.63 5.29 -15.97
N PRO A 165 12.92 4.65 -15.03
CA PRO A 165 12.09 3.47 -15.33
C PRO A 165 10.98 3.78 -16.33
N PHE A 166 10.33 4.95 -16.20
CA PHE A 166 9.29 5.39 -17.13
C PHE A 166 9.82 5.49 -18.57
N ALA A 167 10.89 6.24 -18.77
CA ALA A 167 11.47 6.44 -20.09
C ALA A 167 12.03 5.13 -20.69
N ALA A 168 12.77 4.35 -19.90
CA ALA A 168 13.35 3.10 -20.35
C ALA A 168 12.28 2.03 -20.64
N GLY A 169 11.24 1.93 -19.78
CA GLY A 169 10.12 1.01 -19.98
C GLY A 169 9.32 1.36 -21.23
N THR A 170 8.90 2.62 -21.35
CA THR A 170 8.13 3.09 -22.51
C THR A 170 8.93 2.92 -23.80
N ALA A 171 10.17 3.43 -23.85
CA ALA A 171 11.00 3.33 -25.05
C ALA A 171 11.32 1.88 -25.42
N GLY A 172 11.64 1.04 -24.46
CA GLY A 172 11.93 -0.38 -24.71
C GLY A 172 10.71 -1.15 -25.19
N LEU A 173 9.51 -0.90 -24.64
CA LEU A 173 8.28 -1.49 -25.15
C LEU A 173 7.99 -1.09 -26.60
N MET A 174 8.19 0.18 -26.93
CA MET A 174 7.98 0.66 -28.31
C MET A 174 9.02 0.13 -29.30
N ILE A 175 10.29 0.06 -28.91
CA ILE A 175 11.40 -0.30 -29.81
C ILE A 175 11.59 -1.81 -29.92
N ILE A 176 11.52 -2.55 -28.81
CA ILE A 176 11.83 -4.00 -28.75
C ILE A 176 10.58 -4.82 -29.05
N PHE A 177 9.45 -4.45 -28.44
CA PHE A 177 8.20 -5.20 -28.54
C PHE A 177 7.20 -4.60 -29.54
N HIS A 178 7.55 -3.46 -30.18
CA HIS A 178 6.69 -2.75 -31.13
C HIS A 178 5.31 -2.40 -30.58
N THR A 179 5.22 -2.21 -29.27
CA THR A 179 3.98 -1.83 -28.59
C THR A 179 3.58 -0.40 -29.02
N ALA A 180 2.27 -0.16 -29.21
CA ALA A 180 1.75 1.16 -29.52
C ALA A 180 2.07 2.17 -28.40
N ALA A 181 2.13 3.47 -28.73
CA ALA A 181 2.62 4.50 -27.81
C ALA A 181 1.81 4.57 -26.49
N ILE A 182 0.46 4.58 -26.57
CA ILE A 182 -0.38 4.72 -25.37
C ILE A 182 -0.23 3.53 -24.41
N PRO A 183 -0.35 2.25 -24.84
CA PRO A 183 -0.07 1.11 -23.98
C PRO A 183 1.35 1.10 -23.40
N ALA A 184 2.36 1.47 -24.21
CA ALA A 184 3.75 1.54 -23.76
C ALA A 184 3.96 2.62 -22.67
N ILE A 185 3.34 3.80 -22.83
CA ILE A 185 3.35 4.87 -21.83
C ILE A 185 2.67 4.38 -20.54
N PHE A 186 1.54 3.67 -20.67
CA PHE A 186 0.80 3.15 -19.53
C PHE A 186 1.61 2.12 -18.72
N ALA A 187 2.22 1.16 -19.41
CA ALA A 187 3.08 0.17 -18.79
C ALA A 187 4.37 0.78 -18.22
N GLY A 188 4.96 1.78 -18.90
CA GLY A 188 6.08 2.56 -18.39
C GLY A 188 5.72 3.31 -17.10
N ALA A 189 4.51 3.87 -17.02
CA ALA A 189 4.00 4.54 -15.83
C ALA A 189 3.86 3.58 -14.63
N ALA A 190 3.43 2.34 -14.86
CA ALA A 190 3.38 1.32 -13.81
C ALA A 190 4.76 0.99 -13.19
N LEU A 191 5.86 1.32 -13.88
CA LEU A 191 7.23 1.17 -13.36
C LEU A 191 7.65 2.30 -12.42
N THR A 192 6.89 3.36 -12.25
CA THR A 192 7.34 4.54 -11.51
C THR A 192 7.19 4.39 -10.00
N ALA A 193 6.00 4.06 -9.49
CA ALA A 193 5.68 4.09 -8.09
C ALA A 193 6.47 3.07 -7.25
N THR A 194 6.92 3.48 -6.06
CA THR A 194 7.62 2.64 -5.08
C THR A 194 6.72 2.39 -3.87
N SER A 195 6.65 1.16 -3.35
CA SER A 195 5.88 0.89 -2.14
C SER A 195 6.58 1.39 -0.89
N ILE A 196 6.11 2.52 -0.35
CA ILE A 196 6.63 3.08 0.89
C ILE A 196 6.41 2.12 2.07
N GLY A 197 5.25 1.47 2.17
CA GLY A 197 4.92 0.57 3.27
C GLY A 197 5.88 -0.63 3.36
N ILE A 198 6.12 -1.31 2.24
CA ILE A 198 7.05 -2.46 2.20
C ILE A 198 8.48 -2.01 2.48
N THR A 199 8.93 -0.96 1.80
CA THR A 199 10.30 -0.44 1.95
C THR A 199 10.58 -0.01 3.39
N SER A 200 9.69 0.77 3.99
CA SER A 200 9.88 1.28 5.36
C SER A 200 9.85 0.16 6.39
N LYS A 201 8.95 -0.82 6.23
CA LYS A 201 8.90 -1.98 7.13
C LYS A 201 10.18 -2.81 7.04
N VAL A 202 10.69 -3.05 5.82
CA VAL A 202 11.97 -3.77 5.65
C VAL A 202 13.12 -2.98 6.28
N LEU A 203 13.18 -1.67 6.11
CA LEU A 203 14.21 -0.82 6.74
C LEU A 203 14.11 -0.86 8.28
N SER A 204 12.90 -0.83 8.84
CA SER A 204 12.66 -0.97 10.28
C SER A 204 13.11 -2.35 10.78
N ASP A 205 12.70 -3.43 10.11
CA ASP A 205 13.10 -4.81 10.44
C ASP A 205 14.64 -5.03 10.37
N LEU A 206 15.33 -4.29 9.50
CA LEU A 206 16.79 -4.31 9.39
C LEU A 206 17.49 -3.34 10.35
N GLY A 207 16.77 -2.54 11.13
CA GLY A 207 17.33 -1.51 12.00
C GLY A 207 18.00 -0.35 11.24
N GLN A 208 17.61 -0.14 9.97
CA GLN A 208 18.22 0.85 9.06
C GLN A 208 17.34 2.06 8.77
N LEU A 209 16.16 2.16 9.39
CA LEU A 209 15.22 3.24 9.14
C LEU A 209 15.83 4.63 9.42
N ASN A 210 16.57 4.74 10.51
CA ASN A 210 17.23 5.98 10.97
C ASN A 210 18.66 6.15 10.42
N SER A 211 19.12 5.26 9.52
CA SER A 211 20.37 5.48 8.80
C SER A 211 20.19 6.61 7.76
N LYS A 212 21.29 7.22 7.30
CA LYS A 212 21.20 8.25 6.25
C LYS A 212 20.57 7.69 4.98
N GLU A 213 20.91 6.47 4.63
CA GLU A 213 20.34 5.74 3.51
C GLU A 213 18.84 5.53 3.71
N GLY A 214 18.41 5.06 4.87
CA GLY A 214 17.02 4.85 5.23
C GLY A 214 16.20 6.13 5.12
N GLN A 215 16.71 7.24 5.65
CA GLN A 215 16.03 8.54 5.57
C GLN A 215 15.93 9.06 4.12
N ILE A 216 16.95 8.85 3.29
CA ILE A 216 16.90 9.20 1.85
C ILE A 216 15.86 8.32 1.14
N ILE A 217 15.83 7.01 1.41
CA ILE A 217 14.89 6.08 0.80
C ILE A 217 13.46 6.42 1.19
N VAL A 218 13.17 6.60 2.48
CA VAL A 218 11.82 6.94 2.96
C VAL A 218 11.36 8.28 2.42
N GLY A 219 12.22 9.31 2.49
CA GLY A 219 11.91 10.63 1.93
C GLY A 219 11.68 10.58 0.41
N ALA A 220 12.47 9.79 -0.32
CA ALA A 220 12.29 9.60 -1.75
C ALA A 220 10.99 8.85 -2.05
N ALA A 221 10.62 7.81 -1.28
CA ALA A 221 9.40 7.07 -1.47
C ALA A 221 8.14 7.94 -1.24
N VAL A 222 8.14 8.81 -0.22
CA VAL A 222 7.06 9.79 0.01
C VAL A 222 6.86 10.73 -1.18
N ILE A 223 7.95 11.22 -1.77
CA ILE A 223 7.88 12.10 -2.96
C ILE A 223 7.46 11.29 -4.18
N ASP A 224 7.93 10.06 -4.31
CA ASP A 224 7.63 9.13 -5.40
C ASP A 224 6.13 8.80 -5.45
N ASP A 225 5.46 8.63 -4.31
CA ASP A 225 4.01 8.42 -4.22
C ASP A 225 3.23 9.60 -4.81
N VAL A 226 3.62 10.83 -4.45
CA VAL A 226 3.01 12.03 -5.03
C VAL A 226 3.23 12.08 -6.55
N LEU A 227 4.45 11.81 -7.01
CA LEU A 227 4.75 11.76 -8.44
C LEU A 227 3.99 10.62 -9.14
N GLY A 228 3.83 9.48 -8.50
CA GLY A 228 3.05 8.33 -8.99
C GLY A 228 1.59 8.67 -9.25
N ILE A 229 0.93 9.37 -8.31
CA ILE A 229 -0.45 9.85 -8.47
C ILE A 229 -0.56 10.83 -9.64
N ILE A 230 0.40 11.75 -9.78
CA ILE A 230 0.43 12.71 -10.90
C ILE A 230 0.59 11.96 -12.23
N VAL A 231 1.52 11.02 -12.30
CA VAL A 231 1.73 10.19 -13.51
C VAL A 231 0.47 9.39 -13.83
N LEU A 232 -0.19 8.81 -12.82
CA LEU A 232 -1.43 8.07 -13.00
C LEU A 232 -2.54 8.96 -13.58
N ALA A 233 -2.72 10.16 -13.03
CA ALA A 233 -3.73 11.12 -13.50
C ALA A 233 -3.47 11.52 -14.97
N VAL A 234 -2.22 11.79 -15.34
CA VAL A 234 -1.81 12.13 -16.72
C VAL A 234 -2.12 10.97 -17.67
N VAL A 235 -1.70 9.75 -17.31
CA VAL A 235 -1.82 8.58 -18.19
C VAL A 235 -3.26 8.11 -18.30
N ALA A 236 -4.04 8.16 -17.20
CA ALA A 236 -5.45 7.82 -17.20
C ALA A 236 -6.28 8.82 -18.03
N SER A 237 -5.96 10.12 -17.97
CA SER A 237 -6.59 11.15 -18.81
C SER A 237 -6.27 10.90 -20.30
N LEU A 238 -4.99 10.69 -20.61
CA LEU A 238 -4.54 10.38 -21.98
C LEU A 238 -5.24 9.13 -22.54
N ALA A 239 -5.46 8.11 -21.72
CA ALA A 239 -6.15 6.88 -22.12
C ALA A 239 -7.63 7.11 -22.41
N LYS A 240 -8.31 7.98 -21.65
CA LYS A 240 -9.77 8.22 -21.77
C LYS A 240 -10.12 9.21 -22.87
N THR A 241 -9.37 10.30 -22.96
CA THR A 241 -9.72 11.47 -23.78
C THR A 241 -8.75 11.72 -24.93
N GLY A 242 -7.59 11.09 -24.93
CA GLY A 242 -6.47 11.39 -25.85
C GLY A 242 -5.73 12.68 -25.49
N GLU A 243 -6.12 13.38 -24.43
CA GLU A 243 -5.55 14.66 -24.00
C GLU A 243 -5.16 14.60 -22.51
N ILE A 244 -4.20 15.46 -22.12
CA ILE A 244 -3.77 15.58 -20.73
C ILE A 244 -4.64 16.64 -20.03
N ASP A 245 -5.28 16.28 -18.93
CA ASP A 245 -5.98 17.24 -18.05
C ASP A 245 -4.96 18.04 -17.22
N VAL A 246 -4.43 19.09 -17.83
CA VAL A 246 -3.41 19.96 -17.22
C VAL A 246 -3.92 20.62 -15.93
N VAL A 247 -5.21 20.93 -15.85
CA VAL A 247 -5.83 21.59 -14.68
C VAL A 247 -5.78 20.64 -13.49
N ASN A 248 -6.18 19.38 -13.68
CA ASN A 248 -6.10 18.36 -12.63
C ASN A 248 -4.66 18.07 -12.19
N VAL A 249 -3.71 18.00 -13.13
CA VAL A 249 -2.28 17.83 -12.82
C VAL A 249 -1.75 18.99 -11.96
N ILE A 250 -2.05 20.24 -12.32
CA ILE A 250 -1.64 21.41 -11.52
C ILE A 250 -2.29 21.35 -10.14
N TYR A 251 -3.58 20.99 -10.05
CA TYR A 251 -4.29 20.82 -8.79
C TYR A 251 -3.59 19.82 -7.88
N LEU A 252 -3.24 18.64 -8.38
CA LEU A 252 -2.54 17.60 -7.61
C LEU A 252 -1.16 18.06 -7.12
N ILE A 253 -0.37 18.72 -7.98
CA ILE A 253 0.94 19.26 -7.59
C ILE A 253 0.81 20.30 -6.48
N VAL A 254 -0.12 21.23 -6.63
CA VAL A 254 -0.34 22.31 -5.66
C VAL A 254 -0.86 21.76 -4.34
N SER A 255 -1.84 20.84 -4.39
CA SER A 255 -2.42 20.21 -3.21
C SER A 255 -1.38 19.42 -2.42
N ALA A 256 -0.59 18.60 -3.10
CA ALA A 256 0.47 17.82 -2.47
C ALA A 256 1.56 18.72 -1.86
N THR A 257 1.95 19.77 -2.55
CA THR A 257 2.95 20.72 -2.06
C THR A 257 2.44 21.45 -0.81
N ILE A 258 1.21 21.96 -0.86
CA ILE A 258 0.57 22.63 0.29
C ILE A 258 0.43 21.66 1.47
N PHE A 259 0.01 20.42 1.20
CA PHE A 259 -0.17 19.41 2.24
C PHE A 259 1.16 19.06 2.94
N LEU A 260 2.19 18.72 2.18
CA LEU A 260 3.50 18.32 2.74
C LEU A 260 4.18 19.49 3.46
N LEU A 261 4.24 20.67 2.83
CA LEU A 261 4.82 21.85 3.47
C LEU A 261 3.99 22.33 4.66
N GLY A 262 2.66 22.30 4.54
CA GLY A 262 1.73 22.65 5.60
C GLY A 262 1.88 21.73 6.82
N SER A 263 1.99 20.43 6.60
CA SER A 263 2.22 19.44 7.68
C SER A 263 3.52 19.72 8.43
N ILE A 264 4.60 20.02 7.72
CA ILE A 264 5.90 20.32 8.32
C ILE A 264 5.88 21.68 9.07
N LEU A 265 5.28 22.71 8.48
CA LEU A 265 5.24 24.05 9.07
C LEU A 265 4.31 24.14 10.28
N LEU A 266 3.16 23.48 10.22
CA LEU A 266 2.18 23.45 11.30
C LEU A 266 2.55 22.45 12.41
N GLY A 267 3.49 21.55 12.15
CA GLY A 267 3.93 20.52 13.09
C GLY A 267 4.31 21.08 14.46
N GLY A 268 5.13 22.12 14.49
CA GLY A 268 5.55 22.72 15.76
C GLY A 268 4.44 23.45 16.54
N ILE A 269 3.35 23.86 15.86
CA ILE A 269 2.15 24.41 16.51
C ILE A 269 1.31 23.27 17.08
N PHE A 270 1.18 22.21 16.28
CA PHE A 270 0.39 21.05 16.67
C PHE A 270 1.02 20.30 17.84
N ASP A 271 2.33 20.11 17.85
CA ASP A 271 3.05 19.46 18.94
C ASP A 271 2.78 20.15 20.31
N LYS A 272 2.87 21.48 20.36
CA LYS A 272 2.53 22.24 21.58
C LYS A 272 1.08 22.05 22.00
N THR A 273 0.16 22.01 21.05
CA THR A 273 -1.27 21.81 21.31
C THR A 273 -1.52 20.37 21.76
N PHE A 274 -0.89 19.39 21.12
CA PHE A 274 -0.98 17.99 21.49
C PHE A 274 -0.47 17.76 22.93
N SER A 275 0.73 18.22 23.26
CA SER A 275 1.29 18.11 24.62
C SER A 275 0.40 18.79 25.67
N ALA A 276 -0.17 19.97 25.36
CA ALA A 276 -1.08 20.66 26.26
C ALA A 276 -2.40 19.89 26.49
N VAL A 277 -2.93 19.22 25.46
CA VAL A 277 -4.15 18.39 25.57
C VAL A 277 -3.86 17.13 26.37
N VAL A 278 -2.76 16.42 26.06
CA VAL A 278 -2.37 15.19 26.73
C VAL A 278 -2.22 15.36 28.24
N ILE A 279 -1.58 16.47 28.70
CA ILE A 279 -1.40 16.78 30.12
C ILE A 279 -2.74 17.00 30.84
N GLN A 280 -3.77 17.49 30.15
CA GLN A 280 -5.07 17.76 30.75
C GLN A 280 -5.97 16.50 30.82
N LEU A 281 -5.72 15.52 29.99
CA LEU A 281 -6.50 14.28 29.97
C LEU A 281 -6.09 13.34 31.10
N LYS A 282 -7.06 12.92 31.91
CA LYS A 282 -6.87 12.00 33.06
C LYS A 282 -7.42 10.59 32.79
N THR A 283 -7.97 10.36 31.62
CA THR A 283 -8.57 9.09 31.26
C THR A 283 -7.53 8.13 30.69
N ARG A 284 -7.82 6.83 30.74
CA ARG A 284 -6.95 5.82 30.14
C ARG A 284 -6.83 6.08 28.62
N GLY A 285 -5.63 5.95 28.09
CA GLY A 285 -5.35 6.22 26.68
C GLY A 285 -5.20 7.71 26.33
N ASN A 286 -4.91 8.53 27.33
CA ASN A 286 -4.74 9.98 27.22
C ASN A 286 -3.68 10.43 26.19
N ILE A 287 -2.71 9.61 25.86
CA ILE A 287 -1.67 9.88 24.85
C ILE A 287 -2.05 9.24 23.51
N ILE A 288 -2.35 7.93 23.52
CA ILE A 288 -2.53 7.16 22.30
C ILE A 288 -3.78 7.55 21.51
N ILE A 289 -4.91 7.86 22.20
CA ILE A 289 -6.16 8.20 21.50
C ILE A 289 -6.04 9.54 20.77
N PRO A 290 -5.56 10.65 21.37
CA PRO A 290 -5.31 11.89 20.64
C PRO A 290 -4.33 11.73 19.47
N ALA A 291 -3.30 10.89 19.63
CA ALA A 291 -2.35 10.62 18.55
C ALA A 291 -3.04 9.93 17.34
N PHE A 292 -3.87 8.91 17.58
CA PHE A 292 -4.64 8.27 16.51
C PHE A 292 -5.72 9.17 15.91
N ILE A 293 -6.37 10.02 16.72
CA ILE A 293 -7.29 11.04 16.19
C ILE A 293 -6.54 11.94 15.19
N PHE A 294 -5.33 12.37 15.53
CA PHE A 294 -4.53 13.19 14.64
C PHE A 294 -4.08 12.42 13.40
N ALA A 295 -3.58 11.19 13.57
CA ALA A 295 -3.15 10.35 12.45
C ALA A 295 -4.29 10.09 11.44
N TYR A 296 -5.47 9.70 11.92
CA TYR A 296 -6.63 9.46 11.06
C TYR A 296 -7.18 10.75 10.45
N PHE A 297 -7.13 11.88 11.17
CA PHE A 297 -7.53 13.16 10.62
C PHE A 297 -6.60 13.60 9.49
N MET A 298 -5.29 13.46 9.64
CA MET A 298 -4.30 13.76 8.59
C MET A 298 -4.43 12.78 7.40
N ALA A 299 -4.68 11.51 7.67
CA ALA A 299 -4.98 10.52 6.64
C ALA A 299 -6.24 10.88 5.85
N PHE A 300 -7.31 11.29 6.55
CA PHE A 300 -8.55 11.79 5.93
C PHE A 300 -8.29 13.04 5.07
N LEU A 301 -7.53 14.02 5.58
CA LEU A 301 -7.18 15.21 4.80
C LEU A 301 -6.39 14.86 3.54
N GLY A 302 -5.41 13.95 3.63
CA GLY A 302 -4.66 13.46 2.47
C GLY A 302 -5.62 12.88 1.42
N ASN A 303 -6.48 11.96 1.83
CA ASN A 303 -7.45 11.34 0.93
C ASN A 303 -8.44 12.35 0.33
N ALA A 304 -8.91 13.32 1.13
CA ALA A 304 -9.85 14.34 0.67
C ALA A 304 -9.30 15.27 -0.43
N ILE A 305 -7.99 15.40 -0.53
CA ILE A 305 -7.30 16.17 -1.58
C ILE A 305 -6.70 15.28 -2.67
N HIS A 306 -7.19 14.04 -2.78
CA HIS A 306 -6.76 13.03 -3.75
C HIS A 306 -5.31 12.58 -3.63
N LEU A 307 -4.72 12.70 -2.44
CA LEU A 307 -3.48 12.03 -2.07
C LEU A 307 -3.79 10.72 -1.35
N GLU A 308 -2.79 9.86 -1.20
CA GLU A 308 -2.95 8.63 -0.45
C GLU A 308 -3.08 8.89 1.06
N ALA A 309 -4.00 8.19 1.74
CA ALA A 309 -4.21 8.31 3.18
C ALA A 309 -2.94 8.02 3.99
N ILE A 310 -2.11 7.11 3.49
CA ILE A 310 -0.83 6.73 4.11
C ILE A 310 0.15 7.90 4.26
N LEU A 311 0.17 8.84 3.30
CA LEU A 311 1.00 10.04 3.37
C LEU A 311 0.59 10.95 4.53
N GLY A 312 -0.73 11.05 4.77
CA GLY A 312 -1.27 11.81 5.90
C GLY A 312 -0.88 11.19 7.24
N ALA A 313 -0.97 9.88 7.36
CA ALA A 313 -0.57 9.15 8.55
C ALA A 313 0.94 9.29 8.82
N PHE A 314 1.78 9.14 7.80
CA PHE A 314 3.22 9.36 7.90
C PHE A 314 3.55 10.78 8.35
N ALA A 315 2.91 11.78 7.74
CA ALA A 315 3.10 13.19 8.12
C ALA A 315 2.69 13.46 9.58
N ALA A 316 1.63 12.81 10.06
CA ALA A 316 1.21 12.90 11.46
C ALA A 316 2.26 12.30 12.40
N GLY A 317 2.82 11.15 12.07
CA GLY A 317 3.92 10.53 12.82
C GLY A 317 5.15 11.43 12.90
N LEU A 318 5.58 11.99 11.75
CA LEU A 318 6.70 12.94 11.68
C LEU A 318 6.49 14.21 12.51
N VAL A 319 5.26 14.70 12.59
CA VAL A 319 4.93 15.87 13.42
C VAL A 319 5.07 15.53 14.89
N LEU A 320 4.65 14.35 15.31
CA LEU A 320 4.71 13.90 16.71
C LEU A 320 6.09 13.35 17.10
N ASP A 321 7.01 13.11 16.16
CA ASP A 321 8.41 12.75 16.43
C ASP A 321 9.14 13.81 17.28
N GLU A 322 8.83 15.09 17.10
CA GLU A 322 9.41 16.19 17.88
C GLU A 322 8.76 16.37 19.27
N SER A 323 7.70 15.59 19.62
CA SER A 323 6.97 15.75 20.87
C SER A 323 7.68 15.14 22.08
N ASP A 324 7.45 15.72 23.27
CA ASP A 324 7.95 15.17 24.54
C ASP A 324 7.37 13.78 24.85
N ALA A 325 6.22 13.44 24.23
CA ALA A 325 5.54 12.16 24.41
C ALA A 325 5.98 11.07 23.38
N ARG A 326 6.96 11.34 22.52
CA ARG A 326 7.38 10.45 21.44
C ARG A 326 7.69 9.02 21.92
N ASN A 327 8.51 8.86 22.94
CA ASN A 327 8.92 7.54 23.42
C ASN A 327 7.73 6.74 23.95
N ASP A 328 6.84 7.39 24.72
CA ASP A 328 5.62 6.76 25.23
C ASP A 328 4.67 6.39 24.09
N LEU A 329 4.57 7.25 23.05
CA LEU A 329 3.77 6.98 21.87
C LEU A 329 4.30 5.78 21.08
N ASP A 330 5.60 5.72 20.84
CA ASP A 330 6.26 4.63 20.13
C ASP A 330 5.99 3.29 20.83
N GLU A 331 6.17 3.21 22.14
CA GLU A 331 5.87 2.01 22.91
C GLU A 331 4.38 1.61 22.87
N MET A 332 3.46 2.58 22.80
CA MET A 332 2.02 2.32 22.76
C MET A 332 1.51 1.99 21.36
N VAL A 333 2.13 2.51 20.31
CA VAL A 333 1.73 2.26 18.90
C VAL A 333 2.17 0.88 18.44
N LYS A 334 3.38 0.43 18.81
CA LYS A 334 3.94 -0.87 18.39
C LYS A 334 3.00 -2.07 18.59
N PRO A 335 2.37 -2.28 19.78
CA PRO A 335 1.44 -3.40 19.95
C PRO A 335 0.20 -3.32 19.05
N ILE A 336 -0.22 -2.11 18.67
CA ILE A 336 -1.35 -1.91 17.76
C ILE A 336 -0.90 -2.20 16.32
N ALA A 337 0.28 -1.72 15.94
CA ALA A 337 0.89 -2.03 14.65
C ALA A 337 1.11 -3.55 14.50
N ASP A 338 1.65 -4.23 15.51
CA ASP A 338 1.83 -5.68 15.53
C ASP A 338 0.53 -6.48 15.31
N LEU A 339 -0.62 -5.87 15.62
CA LEU A 339 -1.93 -6.48 15.37
C LEU A 339 -2.43 -6.21 13.94
N PHE A 340 -2.30 -4.98 13.43
CA PHE A 340 -2.93 -4.59 12.17
C PHE A 340 -2.02 -4.76 10.94
N VAL A 341 -0.72 -4.53 11.10
CA VAL A 341 0.24 -4.59 9.98
C VAL A 341 0.32 -5.97 9.32
N PRO A 342 0.29 -7.10 10.05
CA PRO A 342 0.24 -8.42 9.44
C PRO A 342 -0.96 -8.65 8.54
N ILE A 343 -2.12 -8.03 8.84
CA ILE A 343 -3.30 -8.14 7.98
C ILE A 343 -3.00 -7.55 6.61
N PHE A 344 -2.31 -6.40 6.55
CA PHE A 344 -1.89 -5.77 5.30
C PHE A 344 -0.95 -6.66 4.49
N PHE A 345 0.18 -7.10 5.07
CA PHE A 345 1.17 -7.86 4.31
C PHE A 345 0.67 -9.22 3.84
N VAL A 346 -0.05 -9.94 4.69
CA VAL A 346 -0.66 -11.23 4.31
C VAL A 346 -1.73 -11.01 3.23
N THR A 347 -2.52 -9.95 3.29
CA THR A 347 -3.53 -9.62 2.27
C THR A 347 -2.88 -9.27 0.93
N VAL A 348 -1.79 -8.49 0.95
CA VAL A 348 -1.01 -8.20 -0.27
C VAL A 348 -0.48 -9.49 -0.90
N GLY A 349 0.08 -10.38 -0.09
CA GLY A 349 0.52 -11.70 -0.55
C GLY A 349 -0.64 -12.55 -1.09
N ALA A 350 -1.79 -12.57 -0.39
CA ALA A 350 -2.95 -13.38 -0.76
C ALA A 350 -3.60 -12.96 -2.09
N ARG A 351 -3.43 -11.70 -2.48
CA ARG A 351 -3.89 -11.17 -3.79
C ARG A 351 -2.90 -11.43 -4.94
N ALA A 352 -1.69 -11.89 -4.64
CA ALA A 352 -0.70 -12.16 -5.67
C ALA A 352 -1.04 -13.45 -6.43
N ASP A 353 -1.44 -13.33 -7.69
CA ASP A 353 -1.75 -14.46 -8.57
C ASP A 353 -0.49 -14.98 -9.27
N LEU A 354 0.11 -16.05 -8.75
CA LEU A 354 1.24 -16.71 -9.41
C LEU A 354 0.80 -17.59 -10.61
N GLY A 355 -0.49 -17.79 -10.82
CA GLY A 355 -1.02 -18.48 -12.01
C GLY A 355 -0.63 -17.77 -13.31
N VAL A 356 -0.40 -16.45 -13.24
CA VAL A 356 0.11 -15.65 -14.36
C VAL A 356 1.52 -16.06 -14.81
N LEU A 357 2.28 -16.77 -13.97
CA LEU A 357 3.60 -17.31 -14.30
C LEU A 357 3.53 -18.62 -15.11
N ASN A 358 2.34 -19.19 -15.29
CA ASN A 358 2.18 -20.44 -16.01
C ASN A 358 2.41 -20.26 -17.54
N PRO A 359 3.52 -20.78 -18.11
CA PRO A 359 3.85 -20.57 -19.53
C PRO A 359 3.02 -21.43 -20.49
N THR A 360 2.17 -22.31 -19.98
CA THR A 360 1.29 -23.15 -20.85
C THR A 360 0.11 -22.37 -21.37
N VAL A 361 -0.25 -21.25 -20.72
CA VAL A 361 -1.28 -20.32 -21.17
C VAL A 361 -0.66 -19.39 -22.23
N PRO A 362 -1.20 -19.30 -23.46
CA PRO A 362 -0.59 -18.51 -24.54
C PRO A 362 -0.39 -17.04 -24.20
N ASP A 363 -1.37 -16.39 -23.59
CA ASP A 363 -1.29 -14.97 -23.20
C ASP A 363 -0.24 -14.74 -22.13
N ASN A 364 -0.11 -15.65 -21.16
CA ASN A 364 0.92 -15.57 -20.15
C ASN A 364 2.33 -15.71 -20.74
N ARG A 365 2.49 -16.57 -21.77
CA ARG A 365 3.81 -16.78 -22.40
C ARG A 365 4.33 -15.51 -23.07
N ALA A 366 3.47 -14.78 -23.77
CA ALA A 366 3.83 -13.48 -24.34
C ALA A 366 4.10 -12.46 -23.21
N GLY A 367 3.22 -12.41 -22.20
CA GLY A 367 3.37 -11.55 -21.03
C GLY A 367 4.65 -11.81 -20.22
N LEU A 368 5.10 -13.07 -20.07
CA LEU A 368 6.33 -13.43 -19.37
C LEU A 368 7.58 -12.81 -20.02
N LEU A 369 7.67 -12.79 -21.36
CA LEU A 369 8.79 -12.15 -22.06
C LEU A 369 8.84 -10.64 -21.80
N ILE A 370 7.69 -9.99 -21.87
CA ILE A 370 7.56 -8.56 -21.57
C ILE A 370 7.85 -8.33 -20.08
N ALA A 371 7.36 -9.21 -19.18
CA ALA A 371 7.58 -9.10 -17.74
C ALA A 371 9.06 -9.15 -17.37
N VAL A 372 9.84 -10.07 -17.97
CA VAL A 372 11.30 -10.13 -17.75
C VAL A 372 11.96 -8.79 -18.10
N PHE A 373 11.58 -8.20 -19.24
CA PHE A 373 12.06 -6.89 -19.64
C PHE A 373 11.67 -5.81 -18.62
N LEU A 374 10.39 -5.74 -18.22
CA LEU A 374 9.90 -4.75 -17.26
C LEU A 374 10.58 -4.90 -15.89
N ILE A 375 10.80 -6.14 -15.41
CA ILE A 375 11.50 -6.42 -14.16
C ILE A 375 12.94 -5.91 -14.21
N VAL A 376 13.65 -6.20 -15.31
CA VAL A 376 15.03 -5.71 -15.49
C VAL A 376 15.06 -4.19 -15.49
N VAL A 377 14.15 -3.53 -16.21
CA VAL A 377 14.04 -2.07 -16.25
C VAL A 377 13.67 -1.50 -14.88
N ALA A 378 12.71 -2.13 -14.17
CA ALA A 378 12.30 -1.73 -12.84
C ALA A 378 13.47 -1.78 -11.84
N ILE A 379 14.24 -2.86 -11.85
CA ILE A 379 15.37 -3.08 -10.94
C ILE A 379 16.52 -2.13 -11.30
N LEU A 380 16.99 -2.16 -12.55
CA LEU A 380 18.13 -1.34 -12.97
C LEU A 380 17.83 0.15 -12.91
N GLY A 381 16.63 0.56 -13.34
CA GLY A 381 16.18 1.95 -13.30
C GLY A 381 16.12 2.52 -11.88
N LYS A 382 15.73 1.72 -10.89
CA LYS A 382 15.74 2.12 -9.49
C LYS A 382 17.14 2.02 -8.86
N ILE A 383 17.94 1.02 -9.20
CA ILE A 383 19.31 0.91 -8.71
C ILE A 383 20.12 2.18 -9.11
N VAL A 384 19.97 2.69 -10.32
CA VAL A 384 20.65 3.91 -10.79
C VAL A 384 20.39 5.12 -9.89
N THR A 385 19.25 5.19 -9.19
CA THR A 385 18.93 6.31 -8.29
C THR A 385 19.93 6.49 -7.15
N GLY A 386 20.59 5.44 -6.70
CA GLY A 386 21.62 5.53 -5.68
C GLY A 386 22.85 6.32 -6.13
N TRP A 387 23.16 6.33 -7.43
CA TRP A 387 24.30 7.05 -7.98
C TRP A 387 24.08 8.54 -8.17
N VAL A 388 22.84 9.03 -8.14
CA VAL A 388 22.54 10.46 -8.21
C VAL A 388 22.65 11.16 -6.86
N VAL A 389 22.86 10.42 -5.78
CA VAL A 389 23.08 11.00 -4.45
C VAL A 389 24.44 11.68 -4.39
N PHE A 390 24.47 12.95 -4.01
CA PHE A 390 25.66 13.80 -3.93
C PHE A 390 25.85 14.38 -2.52
N GLY A 391 27.07 14.85 -2.23
CA GLY A 391 27.38 15.55 -0.96
C GLY A 391 27.40 14.66 0.29
N GLN A 392 27.30 13.34 0.14
CA GLN A 392 27.31 12.37 1.25
C GLN A 392 28.46 11.37 1.10
N PRO A 393 29.63 11.63 1.73
CA PRO A 393 30.75 10.71 1.66
C PRO A 393 30.44 9.41 2.45
N GLY A 394 30.83 8.27 1.89
CA GLY A 394 30.65 6.96 2.54
C GLY A 394 29.24 6.37 2.48
N ILE A 395 28.30 7.00 1.79
CA ILE A 395 26.93 6.52 1.67
C ILE A 395 26.84 5.24 0.84
N ASN A 396 26.01 4.31 1.27
CA ASN A 396 25.74 3.07 0.54
C ASN A 396 24.72 3.33 -0.60
N ARG A 397 25.25 3.68 -1.76
CA ARG A 397 24.44 3.99 -2.95
C ARG A 397 23.62 2.81 -3.45
N LEU A 398 24.15 1.59 -3.29
CA LEU A 398 23.44 0.39 -3.70
C LEU A 398 22.19 0.17 -2.84
N ALA A 399 22.31 0.35 -1.51
CA ALA A 399 21.18 0.23 -0.60
C ALA A 399 20.07 1.25 -0.94
N ILE A 400 20.43 2.50 -1.28
CA ILE A 400 19.46 3.52 -1.70
C ILE A 400 18.71 3.06 -2.96
N GLY A 401 19.43 2.65 -4.01
CA GLY A 401 18.79 2.20 -5.24
C GLY A 401 17.92 0.96 -5.05
N VAL A 402 18.40 -0.01 -4.27
CA VAL A 402 17.65 -1.23 -3.95
C VAL A 402 16.40 -0.94 -3.11
N GLY A 403 16.49 0.00 -2.16
CA GLY A 403 15.35 0.44 -1.35
C GLY A 403 14.21 1.05 -2.16
N MET A 404 14.48 1.52 -3.37
CA MET A 404 13.47 2.06 -4.28
C MET A 404 12.84 0.99 -5.22
N ILE A 405 13.26 -0.29 -5.14
CA ILE A 405 12.76 -1.36 -6.02
C ILE A 405 11.33 -1.80 -5.68
N PRO A 406 10.89 -1.96 -4.40
CA PRO A 406 9.59 -2.55 -4.10
C PRO A 406 8.44 -1.86 -4.82
N ARG A 407 7.55 -2.64 -5.40
CA ARG A 407 6.28 -2.15 -5.96
C ARG A 407 5.15 -2.55 -5.04
N GLY A 408 4.04 -1.81 -5.06
CA GLY A 408 2.88 -2.07 -4.25
C GLY A 408 1.59 -2.01 -5.06
N GLU A 409 0.53 -1.70 -4.36
CA GLU A 409 -0.83 -1.57 -4.86
C GLU A 409 -0.96 -0.60 -6.04
N VAL A 410 -0.21 0.50 -6.04
CA VAL A 410 -0.26 1.50 -7.12
C VAL A 410 0.06 0.90 -8.48
N GLY A 411 1.04 -0.03 -8.55
CA GLY A 411 1.36 -0.74 -9.79
C GLY A 411 0.20 -1.61 -10.31
N LEU A 412 -0.55 -2.24 -9.38
CA LEU A 412 -1.75 -3.03 -9.72
C LEU A 412 -2.92 -2.12 -10.13
N VAL A 413 -3.04 -0.92 -9.56
CA VAL A 413 -4.01 0.09 -9.98
C VAL A 413 -3.77 0.50 -11.44
N PHE A 414 -2.51 0.72 -11.83
CA PHE A 414 -2.17 0.95 -13.25
C PHE A 414 -2.63 -0.22 -14.13
N ALA A 415 -2.35 -1.46 -13.77
CA ALA A 415 -2.81 -2.62 -14.54
C ALA A 415 -4.34 -2.66 -14.65
N GLY A 416 -5.06 -2.44 -13.55
CA GLY A 416 -6.53 -2.46 -13.50
C GLY A 416 -7.17 -1.35 -14.33
N ILE A 417 -6.71 -0.10 -14.20
CA ILE A 417 -7.24 1.03 -14.98
C ILE A 417 -6.93 0.85 -16.48
N GLY A 418 -5.73 0.40 -16.81
CA GLY A 418 -5.32 0.15 -18.18
C GLY A 418 -6.12 -0.96 -18.86
N SER A 419 -6.42 -2.03 -18.13
CA SER A 419 -7.27 -3.12 -18.58
C SER A 419 -8.73 -2.67 -18.73
N ALA A 420 -9.29 -2.01 -17.71
CA ALA A 420 -10.68 -1.52 -17.74
C ALA A 420 -10.94 -0.47 -18.84
N SER A 421 -9.93 0.34 -19.18
CA SER A 421 -10.02 1.31 -20.28
C SER A 421 -9.77 0.70 -21.68
N GLY A 422 -9.42 -0.59 -21.76
CA GLY A 422 -9.08 -1.28 -23.01
C GLY A 422 -7.77 -0.83 -23.65
N VAL A 423 -6.94 -0.08 -22.91
CA VAL A 423 -5.61 0.38 -23.35
C VAL A 423 -4.59 -0.75 -23.32
N LEU A 424 -4.62 -1.57 -22.26
CA LEU A 424 -3.73 -2.72 -22.11
C LEU A 424 -4.37 -3.98 -22.69
N ASP A 425 -3.63 -4.67 -23.54
CA ASP A 425 -3.95 -6.05 -23.92
C ASP A 425 -3.58 -7.01 -22.78
N LYS A 426 -4.09 -8.24 -22.86
CA LYS A 426 -3.89 -9.24 -21.79
C LYS A 426 -2.42 -9.58 -21.52
N PRO A 427 -1.54 -9.75 -22.52
CA PRO A 427 -0.12 -9.98 -22.29
C PRO A 427 0.57 -8.83 -21.54
N LEU A 428 0.23 -7.59 -21.85
CA LEU A 428 0.84 -6.42 -21.20
C LEU A 428 0.32 -6.23 -19.76
N GLU A 429 -0.98 -6.44 -19.55
CA GLU A 429 -1.58 -6.48 -18.19
C GLU A 429 -0.88 -7.53 -17.32
N VAL A 430 -0.78 -8.77 -17.81
CA VAL A 430 -0.10 -9.87 -17.13
C VAL A 430 1.36 -9.52 -16.82
N SER A 431 2.07 -8.87 -17.75
CA SER A 431 3.47 -8.49 -17.56
C SER A 431 3.66 -7.47 -16.44
N ILE A 432 2.75 -6.51 -16.31
CA ILE A 432 2.78 -5.52 -15.21
C ILE A 432 2.52 -6.21 -13.87
N ILE A 433 1.52 -7.09 -13.80
CA ILE A 433 1.21 -7.84 -12.58
C ILE A 433 2.41 -8.68 -12.13
N ILE A 434 3.04 -9.43 -13.04
CA ILE A 434 4.24 -10.24 -12.76
C ILE A 434 5.38 -9.34 -12.26
N MET A 435 5.60 -8.20 -12.91
CA MET A 435 6.66 -7.26 -12.51
C MET A 435 6.42 -6.75 -11.08
N VAL A 436 5.19 -6.34 -10.75
CA VAL A 436 4.84 -5.87 -9.41
C VAL A 436 5.09 -6.97 -8.38
N ILE A 437 4.57 -8.17 -8.60
CA ILE A 437 4.73 -9.30 -7.68
C ILE A 437 6.21 -9.60 -7.46
N LEU A 438 6.98 -9.81 -8.52
CA LEU A 438 8.37 -10.23 -8.37
C LEU A 438 9.26 -9.14 -7.77
N THR A 439 9.07 -7.87 -8.11
CA THR A 439 9.85 -6.79 -7.49
C THR A 439 9.50 -6.60 -6.02
N THR A 440 8.25 -6.83 -5.62
CA THR A 440 7.81 -6.84 -4.22
C THR A 440 8.55 -7.90 -3.40
N PHE A 441 8.60 -9.13 -3.92
CA PHE A 441 9.23 -10.26 -3.21
C PHE A 441 10.76 -10.25 -3.25
N LEU A 442 11.36 -9.70 -4.31
CA LEU A 442 12.83 -9.65 -4.45
C LEU A 442 13.47 -8.52 -3.63
N ALA A 443 12.74 -7.45 -3.37
CA ALA A 443 13.29 -6.27 -2.73
C ALA A 443 13.77 -6.50 -1.28
N PRO A 444 13.05 -7.19 -0.37
CA PRO A 444 13.51 -7.43 1.00
C PRO A 444 14.86 -8.18 1.06
N PRO A 445 15.06 -9.32 0.36
CA PRO A 445 16.35 -9.98 0.34
C PRO A 445 17.47 -9.14 -0.30
N PHE A 446 17.16 -8.37 -1.36
CA PHE A 446 18.16 -7.52 -2.00
C PHE A 446 18.57 -6.37 -1.07
N LEU A 447 17.63 -5.78 -0.34
CA LEU A 447 17.91 -4.71 0.60
C LEU A 447 18.79 -5.20 1.76
N ARG A 448 18.50 -6.39 2.28
CA ARG A 448 19.36 -7.04 3.28
C ARG A 448 20.78 -7.24 2.75
N ILE A 449 20.93 -7.80 1.55
CA ILE A 449 22.27 -8.01 0.95
C ILE A 449 22.98 -6.66 0.76
N ALA A 450 22.27 -5.62 0.34
CA ALA A 450 22.83 -4.30 0.09
C ALA A 450 23.34 -3.61 1.37
N PHE A 451 22.67 -3.81 2.51
CA PHE A 451 23.14 -3.31 3.81
C PHE A 451 24.21 -4.21 4.44
N GLY A 452 24.30 -5.50 4.06
CA GLY A 452 25.27 -6.45 4.57
C GLY A 452 25.17 -6.72 6.07
N ASP A 453 26.29 -7.09 6.69
CA ASP A 453 26.35 -7.45 8.12
C ASP A 453 26.18 -6.25 9.09
N THR A 454 25.84 -5.06 8.59
CA THR A 454 25.50 -3.91 9.43
C THR A 454 24.09 -3.99 10.01
N VAL A 455 23.38 -5.08 9.73
CA VAL A 455 22.03 -5.35 10.27
C VAL A 455 22.16 -5.60 11.78
N VAL A 456 21.62 -4.69 12.57
CA VAL A 456 21.40 -4.92 14.00
C VAL A 456 20.22 -5.89 14.11
N PRO A 457 20.37 -7.07 14.76
CA PRO A 457 19.23 -7.94 14.98
C PRO A 457 18.12 -7.13 15.67
N PRO A 458 16.85 -7.30 15.27
CA PRO A 458 15.75 -6.69 16.00
C PRO A 458 15.92 -7.10 17.46
N ALA A 459 15.74 -6.14 18.37
CA ALA A 459 15.76 -6.43 19.79
C ALA A 459 14.68 -7.50 20.03
N THR A 460 15.10 -8.75 20.07
CA THR A 460 14.25 -9.83 20.57
C THR A 460 13.91 -9.38 21.95
N GLY A 461 12.64 -9.01 22.18
CA GLY A 461 12.15 -8.73 23.51
C GLY A 461 12.54 -9.95 24.33
N GLU A 462 13.56 -9.82 25.13
CA GLU A 462 13.89 -10.78 26.17
C GLU A 462 12.65 -10.83 27.06
N LEU A 463 11.74 -11.72 26.72
CA LEU A 463 10.85 -12.30 27.73
C LEU A 463 11.80 -12.95 28.73
N SER A 464 12.23 -12.13 29.69
CA SER A 464 12.96 -12.64 30.83
C SER A 464 12.11 -13.75 31.41
N SER A 465 12.60 -14.97 31.28
CA SER A 465 12.04 -16.21 31.81
C SER A 465 11.89 -16.21 33.34
N GLU A 466 11.95 -15.06 33.97
CA GLU A 466 11.96 -14.88 35.45
C GLU A 466 10.61 -14.49 36.02
N LYS A 467 9.52 -14.44 35.28
CA LYS A 467 8.18 -14.14 35.83
C LYS A 467 7.07 -15.12 35.47
N ILE A 468 7.40 -16.42 35.35
CA ILE A 468 6.40 -17.49 35.40
C ILE A 468 6.83 -18.46 36.50
N VAL A 469 6.63 -18.09 37.75
CA VAL A 469 6.44 -18.96 38.89
C VAL A 469 5.30 -18.40 39.72
#